data_c678217d603d744d591bea54e81ea36b
#
_entry.id   c678217d603d744d591bea54e81ea36b
#
_cell.length_a   1.000
_cell.length_b   1.000
_cell.length_c   1.000
_cell.angle_alpha   90.00
_cell.angle_beta   90.00
_cell.angle_gamma   90.00
#
_symmetry.space_group_name_H-M   'P 1'
#
loop_
_entity.id
_entity.type
_entity.pdbx_description
1 polymer ?
#
loop_
_entity_poly.entity_id
_entity_poly.type
_entity_poly.pdbx_seq_one_letter_code
_entity_poly.pdbx_strand_id
1 'polypeptide(L)'
;MPRGRELPDITRRRSPLHGWGVFALEPIYKNRRIITYDGQLIDHKESLKRETRYLKRGEIWCFTVNRRWVRDAMVGGNVARFINHACRPNCYSQIVGHEIWIRAGRNIKPGEELTYDYHTDGEQVIQCRCRPGCERRL
;
A
#
# COMPACT_ATOMS: atom_id res chain seq x y z
N MET A 1 6.31 27.12 13.91
CA MET A 1 6.78 26.16 12.92
C MET A 1 5.68 25.18 12.59
N PRO A 2 5.37 25.07 11.34
CA PRO A 2 4.22 24.25 10.97
C PRO A 2 4.47 22.77 11.27
N ARG A 3 3.80 22.27 12.26
CA ARG A 3 3.75 20.85 12.57
C ARG A 3 3.00 20.06 11.50
N GLY A 4 2.22 20.75 10.68
CA GLY A 4 1.50 20.12 9.59
C GLY A 4 2.36 19.43 8.55
N ARG A 5 3.67 19.61 8.61
CA ARG A 5 4.62 18.90 7.74
C ARG A 5 5.01 17.54 8.29
N GLU A 6 4.80 17.31 9.58
CA GLU A 6 5.07 16.02 10.17
C GLU A 6 4.03 15.03 9.68
N LEU A 7 4.49 13.82 9.36
CA LEU A 7 3.59 12.77 8.95
C LEU A 7 2.89 12.20 10.19
N PRO A 8 1.66 11.71 10.04
CA PRO A 8 0.94 11.14 11.18
C PRO A 8 1.60 9.87 11.69
N ASP A 9 1.43 9.61 12.98
CA ASP A 9 1.92 8.39 13.60
C ASP A 9 1.10 7.19 13.14
N ILE A 10 1.81 6.17 12.69
CA ILE A 10 1.24 4.91 12.25
C ILE A 10 2.09 3.76 12.80
N THR A 11 1.52 2.57 12.85
CA THR A 11 2.25 1.40 13.36
C THR A 11 1.84 0.12 12.64
N ARG A 12 2.74 -0.84 12.62
CA ARG A 12 2.48 -2.19 12.10
C ARG A 12 1.94 -3.07 13.21
N ARG A 13 0.88 -3.83 12.89
CA ARG A 13 0.29 -4.83 13.80
C ARG A 13 -0.22 -6.01 12.98
N ARG A 14 -0.53 -7.11 13.65
CA ARG A 14 -1.25 -8.21 13.02
C ARG A 14 -2.62 -7.70 12.54
N SER A 15 -2.98 -8.05 11.32
CA SER A 15 -4.20 -7.59 10.68
C SER A 15 -5.27 -8.66 10.64
N PRO A 16 -6.55 -8.33 10.90
CA PRO A 16 -7.63 -9.27 10.65
C PRO A 16 -7.86 -9.52 9.15
N LEU A 17 -7.32 -8.68 8.28
CA LEU A 17 -7.45 -8.86 6.83
C LEU A 17 -6.45 -9.86 6.30
N HIS A 18 -5.17 -9.63 6.57
CA HIS A 18 -4.11 -10.51 6.07
C HIS A 18 -2.78 -10.16 6.75
N GLY A 19 -2.16 -11.14 7.40
CA GLY A 19 -0.81 -11.03 7.96
C GLY A 19 -0.60 -9.78 8.80
N TRP A 20 0.34 -8.95 8.37
CA TRP A 20 0.59 -7.64 8.97
C TRP A 20 -0.26 -6.58 8.31
N GLY A 21 -0.60 -5.55 9.06
CA GLY A 21 -1.26 -4.35 8.55
C GLY A 21 -0.65 -3.12 9.18
N VAL A 22 -1.08 -1.95 8.72
CA VAL A 22 -0.62 -0.66 9.23
C VAL A 22 -1.84 0.08 9.78
N PHE A 23 -1.70 0.63 10.98
CA PHE A 23 -2.81 1.21 11.73
C PHE A 23 -2.49 2.64 12.13
N ALA A 24 -3.51 3.51 12.08
CA ALA A 24 -3.39 4.88 12.55
C ALA A 24 -3.25 4.91 14.07
N LEU A 25 -2.35 5.74 14.59
CA LEU A 25 -2.18 5.98 16.02
C LEU A 25 -2.78 7.32 16.46
N GLU A 26 -3.21 8.14 15.51
CA GLU A 26 -3.81 9.44 15.74
C GLU A 26 -4.88 9.71 14.69
N PRO A 27 -5.75 10.71 14.87
CA PRO A 27 -6.69 11.09 13.82
C PRO A 27 -5.93 11.56 12.58
N ILE A 28 -6.36 11.09 11.41
CA ILE A 28 -5.79 11.51 10.13
C ILE A 28 -6.92 12.09 9.31
N TYR A 29 -6.80 13.37 8.94
CA TYR A 29 -7.86 14.05 8.21
C TYR A 29 -7.77 13.81 6.72
N LYS A 30 -8.90 13.86 6.05
CA LYS A 30 -9.05 13.63 4.62
C LYS A 30 -7.99 14.40 3.83
N ASN A 31 -7.38 13.74 2.85
CA ASN A 31 -6.36 14.26 1.94
C ASN A 31 -4.97 14.48 2.54
N ARG A 32 -4.79 14.20 3.84
CA ARG A 32 -3.47 14.32 4.45
C ARG A 32 -2.52 13.26 3.88
N ARG A 33 -1.29 13.65 3.61
CA ARG A 33 -0.21 12.71 3.28
C ARG A 33 0.14 11.88 4.50
N ILE A 34 0.28 10.59 4.32
CA ILE A 34 0.56 9.67 5.43
C ILE A 34 1.99 9.16 5.36
N ILE A 35 2.38 8.58 4.23
CA ILE A 35 3.70 7.98 4.07
C ILE A 35 3.95 7.77 2.58
N THR A 36 5.22 7.70 2.19
CA THR A 36 5.60 7.25 0.85
C THR A 36 5.75 5.74 0.83
N TYR A 37 5.36 5.13 -0.29
CA TYR A 37 5.61 3.72 -0.54
C TYR A 37 7.01 3.60 -1.11
N ASP A 38 7.96 3.31 -0.24
CA ASP A 38 9.38 3.26 -0.60
C ASP A 38 9.77 1.89 -1.14
N GLY A 39 10.80 1.88 -1.93
CA GLY A 39 11.34 0.67 -2.50
C GLY A 39 12.31 1.00 -3.62
N GLN A 40 13.09 0.00 -4.01
CA GLN A 40 14.04 0.15 -5.10
C GLN A 40 13.33 0.47 -6.41
N LEU A 41 13.81 1.49 -7.12
CA LEU A 41 13.32 1.79 -8.47
C LEU A 41 13.93 0.79 -9.45
N ILE A 42 13.07 0.05 -10.13
CA ILE A 42 13.45 -0.94 -11.14
C ILE A 42 12.61 -0.72 -12.40
N ASP A 43 13.09 -1.21 -13.54
CA ASP A 43 12.29 -1.14 -14.75
C ASP A 43 11.25 -2.26 -14.80
N HIS A 44 10.35 -2.20 -15.77
CA HIS A 44 9.26 -3.18 -15.87
C HIS A 44 9.75 -4.58 -16.18
N LYS A 45 10.85 -4.72 -16.87
CA LYS A 45 11.43 -6.04 -17.19
C LYS A 45 11.92 -6.72 -15.91
N GLU A 46 12.66 -6.00 -15.09
CA GLU A 46 13.13 -6.52 -13.81
C GLU A 46 11.95 -6.77 -12.85
N SER A 47 10.97 -5.88 -12.85
CA SER A 47 9.76 -6.03 -12.05
C SER A 47 9.05 -7.34 -12.37
N LEU A 48 8.88 -7.67 -13.64
CA LEU A 48 8.22 -8.91 -14.06
C LEU A 48 8.92 -10.15 -13.50
N LYS A 49 10.25 -10.17 -13.54
CA LYS A 49 11.03 -11.28 -12.97
C LYS A 49 10.78 -11.43 -11.47
N ARG A 50 10.80 -10.33 -10.73
CA ARG A 50 10.64 -10.34 -9.27
C ARG A 50 9.21 -10.68 -8.88
N GLU A 51 8.23 -10.09 -9.55
CA GLU A 51 6.82 -10.35 -9.29
C GLU A 51 6.45 -11.80 -9.51
N THR A 52 7.01 -12.46 -10.52
CA THR A 52 6.77 -13.88 -10.76
C THR A 52 7.16 -14.71 -9.54
N ARG A 53 8.27 -14.37 -8.88
CA ARG A 53 8.69 -15.07 -7.65
C ARG A 53 7.81 -14.71 -6.46
N TYR A 54 7.46 -13.43 -6.32
CA TYR A 54 6.64 -12.97 -5.18
C TYR A 54 5.24 -13.57 -5.24
N LEU A 55 4.63 -13.61 -6.40
CA LEU A 55 3.28 -14.14 -6.59
C LEU A 55 3.18 -15.63 -6.24
N LYS A 56 4.24 -16.39 -6.47
CA LYS A 56 4.30 -17.81 -6.05
C LYS A 56 4.18 -17.96 -4.55
N ARG A 57 4.55 -16.94 -3.78
CA ARG A 57 4.44 -16.91 -2.32
C ARG A 57 3.20 -16.16 -1.84
N GLY A 58 2.32 -15.73 -2.77
CA GLY A 58 1.13 -14.97 -2.43
C GLY A 58 1.43 -13.54 -1.99
N GLU A 59 2.51 -12.95 -2.50
CA GLU A 59 2.98 -11.63 -2.08
C GLU A 59 2.93 -10.63 -3.23
N ILE A 60 2.59 -9.38 -2.91
CA ILE A 60 2.61 -8.26 -3.85
C ILE A 60 3.47 -7.16 -3.22
N TRP A 61 4.61 -6.86 -3.84
CA TRP A 61 5.54 -5.85 -3.33
C TRP A 61 5.80 -4.72 -4.32
N CYS A 62 5.51 -4.94 -5.59
CA CYS A 62 5.85 -3.99 -6.65
C CYS A 62 4.69 -3.04 -6.91
N PHE A 63 5.01 -1.75 -6.98
CA PHE A 63 4.05 -0.68 -7.21
C PHE A 63 4.51 0.14 -8.41
N THR A 64 3.71 0.16 -9.47
CA THR A 64 4.02 0.89 -10.69
C THR A 64 4.03 2.40 -10.46
N VAL A 65 5.13 3.04 -10.80
CA VAL A 65 5.26 4.49 -10.73
C VAL A 65 4.78 5.14 -12.05
N ASN A 66 5.31 4.66 -13.17
CA ASN A 66 4.98 5.17 -14.49
C ASN A 66 5.32 4.13 -15.57
N ARG A 67 5.35 4.53 -16.83
CA ARG A 67 5.68 3.61 -17.93
C ARG A 67 7.04 2.96 -17.82
N ARG A 68 7.99 3.63 -17.15
CA ARG A 68 9.39 3.19 -17.08
C ARG A 68 9.72 2.50 -15.76
N TRP A 69 9.17 2.98 -14.67
CA TRP A 69 9.63 2.63 -13.33
C TRP A 69 8.57 1.96 -12.47
N VAL A 70 9.06 1.04 -11.66
CA VAL A 70 8.30 0.33 -10.62
C VAL A 70 9.11 0.41 -9.33
N ARG A 71 8.46 0.56 -8.19
CA ARG A 71 9.12 0.42 -6.90
C ARG A 71 8.90 -0.97 -6.35
N ASP A 72 9.99 -1.61 -5.96
CA ASP A 72 9.96 -2.91 -5.30
C ASP A 72 10.21 -2.72 -3.80
N ALA A 73 9.15 -2.81 -3.01
CA ALA A 73 9.22 -2.58 -1.58
C ALA A 73 9.91 -3.71 -0.81
N MET A 74 10.19 -4.83 -1.46
CA MET A 74 10.96 -5.90 -0.84
C MET A 74 12.42 -5.50 -0.64
N VAL A 75 12.91 -4.54 -1.43
CA VAL A 75 14.28 -4.02 -1.34
C VAL A 75 14.22 -2.53 -1.03
N GLY A 76 14.70 -2.16 0.16
CA GLY A 76 14.71 -0.76 0.57
C GLY A 76 13.33 -0.17 0.88
N GLY A 77 12.35 -1.01 1.14
CA GLY A 77 11.00 -0.58 1.50
C GLY A 77 10.91 -0.09 2.94
N ASN A 78 9.75 0.45 3.26
CA ASN A 78 9.42 0.92 4.61
C ASN A 78 8.13 0.25 5.10
N VAL A 79 7.56 0.76 6.20
CA VAL A 79 6.35 0.16 6.77
C VAL A 79 5.15 0.21 5.82
N ALA A 80 5.15 1.12 4.85
CA ALA A 80 4.06 1.23 3.87
C ALA A 80 3.82 -0.08 3.09
N ARG A 81 4.84 -0.93 2.95
CA ARG A 81 4.70 -2.21 2.25
C ARG A 81 3.72 -3.16 2.93
N PHE A 82 3.40 -2.93 4.20
CA PHE A 82 2.44 -3.76 4.95
C PHE A 82 1.02 -3.23 4.91
N ILE A 83 0.76 -2.10 4.22
CA ILE A 83 -0.60 -1.59 4.05
C ILE A 83 -1.36 -2.55 3.15
N ASN A 84 -2.46 -3.09 3.66
CA ASN A 84 -3.24 -4.09 2.95
C ASN A 84 -4.15 -3.47 1.90
N HIS A 85 -4.52 -4.29 0.92
CA HIS A 85 -5.55 -3.94 -0.06
C HIS A 85 -6.94 -4.03 0.56
N ALA A 86 -7.82 -3.12 0.16
CA ALA A 86 -9.26 -3.26 0.34
C ALA A 86 -9.98 -2.70 -0.88
N CYS A 87 -11.11 -3.31 -1.22
CA CYS A 87 -11.92 -2.83 -2.34
C CYS A 87 -12.67 -1.55 -2.00
N ARG A 88 -12.88 -1.29 -0.69
CA ARG A 88 -13.47 -0.05 -0.18
C ARG A 88 -12.48 0.58 0.80
N PRO A 89 -11.39 1.14 0.28
CA PRO A 89 -10.29 1.57 1.12
C PRO A 89 -10.55 2.92 1.79
N ASN A 90 -9.77 3.19 2.85
CA ASN A 90 -9.78 4.50 3.48
C ASN A 90 -8.63 5.40 3.01
N CYS A 91 -7.74 4.89 2.20
CA CYS A 91 -6.63 5.65 1.64
C CYS A 91 -6.60 5.54 0.11
N TYR A 92 -5.82 6.43 -0.50
CA TYR A 92 -5.53 6.38 -1.93
C TYR A 92 -4.07 6.71 -2.18
N SER A 93 -3.57 6.35 -3.35
CA SER A 93 -2.19 6.65 -3.74
C SER A 93 -2.16 7.83 -4.70
N GLN A 94 -1.09 8.61 -4.61
CA GLN A 94 -0.82 9.72 -5.51
C GLN A 94 0.65 9.68 -5.90
N ILE A 95 0.94 9.72 -7.20
CA ILE A 95 2.30 9.71 -7.68
C ILE A 95 2.74 11.14 -7.95
N VAL A 96 3.86 11.52 -7.34
CA VAL A 96 4.48 12.84 -7.51
C VAL A 96 5.93 12.60 -7.90
N GLY A 97 6.27 12.82 -9.18
CA GLY A 97 7.58 12.44 -9.71
C GLY A 97 7.76 10.94 -9.62
N HIS A 98 8.77 10.49 -8.88
CA HIS A 98 8.99 9.06 -8.64
C HIS A 98 8.54 8.62 -7.24
N GLU A 99 7.94 9.52 -6.48
CA GLU A 99 7.39 9.20 -5.16
C GLU A 99 5.96 8.72 -5.26
N ILE A 100 5.62 7.71 -4.48
CA ILE A 100 4.26 7.22 -4.35
C ILE A 100 3.80 7.58 -2.96
N TRP A 101 2.86 8.52 -2.87
CA TRP A 101 2.29 8.95 -1.59
C TRP A 101 1.00 8.20 -1.30
N ILE A 102 0.91 7.68 -0.09
CA ILE A 102 -0.35 7.15 0.44
C ILE A 102 -1.00 8.28 1.23
N ARG A 103 -2.25 8.60 0.89
CA ARG A 103 -3.00 9.72 1.46
C ARG A 103 -4.34 9.25 2.00
N ALA A 104 -4.84 9.96 3.01
CA ALA A 104 -6.15 9.65 3.56
C ALA A 104 -7.26 10.00 2.55
N GLY A 105 -8.13 9.02 2.26
CA GLY A 105 -9.28 9.23 1.37
C GLY A 105 -10.51 9.75 2.10
N ARG A 106 -10.50 9.67 3.42
CA ARG A 106 -11.51 10.21 4.33
C ARG A 106 -10.86 10.47 5.67
N ASN A 107 -11.63 10.98 6.64
CA ASN A 107 -11.13 11.07 8.01
C ASN A 107 -10.95 9.67 8.59
N ILE A 108 -9.81 9.43 9.21
CA ILE A 108 -9.43 8.14 9.76
C ILE A 108 -9.25 8.31 11.26
N LYS A 109 -9.84 7.39 12.04
CA LYS A 109 -9.76 7.40 13.50
C LYS A 109 -8.55 6.62 13.99
N PRO A 110 -8.01 6.96 15.17
CA PRO A 110 -6.97 6.13 15.79
C PRO A 110 -7.45 4.69 15.90
N GLY A 111 -6.55 3.75 15.59
CA GLY A 111 -6.86 2.32 15.63
C GLY A 111 -7.42 1.75 14.36
N GLU A 112 -7.83 2.56 13.39
CA GLU A 112 -8.26 2.05 12.09
C GLU A 112 -7.08 1.52 11.29
N GLU A 113 -7.30 0.41 10.59
CA GLU A 113 -6.32 -0.11 9.66
C GLU A 113 -6.33 0.71 8.37
N LEU A 114 -5.14 1.10 7.90
CA LEU A 114 -5.00 1.79 6.64
C LEU A 114 -5.07 0.78 5.50
N THR A 115 -5.82 1.11 4.47
CA THR A 115 -5.98 0.27 3.28
C THR A 115 -6.03 1.14 2.04
N TYR A 116 -5.60 0.60 0.90
CA TYR A 116 -5.81 1.24 -0.39
C TYR A 116 -6.07 0.17 -1.45
N ASP A 117 -6.66 0.58 -2.56
CA ASP A 117 -6.89 -0.33 -3.68
C ASP A 117 -5.58 -0.47 -4.46
N TYR A 118 -5.10 -1.70 -4.59
CA TYR A 118 -3.85 -1.98 -5.31
C TYR A 118 -3.97 -1.77 -6.81
N HIS A 119 -5.19 -1.65 -7.33
CA HIS A 119 -5.45 -1.48 -8.78
C HIS A 119 -4.85 -2.60 -9.63
N THR A 120 -4.92 -3.83 -9.14
CA THR A 120 -4.45 -4.99 -9.87
C THR A 120 -5.45 -5.38 -10.96
N ASP A 121 -4.98 -6.11 -11.96
CA ASP A 121 -5.80 -6.54 -13.10
C ASP A 121 -6.75 -7.70 -12.78
N GLY A 122 -6.60 -8.31 -11.60
CA GLY A 122 -7.45 -9.43 -11.20
C GLY A 122 -7.06 -10.77 -11.79
N GLU A 123 -5.97 -10.84 -12.53
CA GLU A 123 -5.51 -12.09 -13.16
C GLU A 123 -4.69 -12.95 -12.22
N GLN A 124 -4.32 -12.42 -11.07
CA GLN A 124 -3.49 -13.13 -10.11
C GLN A 124 -4.32 -14.12 -9.29
N VAL A 125 -3.62 -15.10 -8.73
CA VAL A 125 -4.28 -16.14 -7.94
C VAL A 125 -4.54 -15.75 -6.49
N ILE A 126 -4.13 -14.55 -6.10
CA ILE A 126 -4.27 -14.08 -4.72
C ILE A 126 -5.70 -13.65 -4.46
N GLN A 127 -6.34 -14.30 -3.48
CA GLN A 127 -7.70 -13.98 -3.07
C GLN A 127 -7.72 -12.67 -2.27
N CYS A 128 -8.60 -11.74 -2.64
CA CYS A 128 -8.84 -10.54 -1.83
C CYS A 128 -9.52 -10.94 -0.53
N ARG A 129 -9.03 -10.40 0.59
CA ARG A 129 -9.54 -10.71 1.93
C ARG A 129 -10.08 -9.48 2.64
N CYS A 130 -10.47 -8.45 1.88
CA CYS A 130 -10.91 -7.18 2.49
C CYS A 130 -12.20 -7.32 3.30
N ARG A 131 -13.01 -8.33 3.00
CA ARG A 131 -14.23 -8.65 3.73
C ARG A 131 -14.63 -10.11 3.44
N PRO A 132 -15.40 -10.74 4.34
CA PRO A 132 -15.94 -12.07 4.06
C PRO A 132 -16.76 -12.05 2.76
N GLY A 133 -16.57 -13.07 1.93
CA GLY A 133 -17.32 -13.21 0.67
C GLY A 133 -16.84 -12.34 -0.49
N CYS A 134 -15.74 -11.59 -0.32
CA CYS A 134 -15.17 -10.86 -1.46
C CYS A 134 -14.57 -11.86 -2.45
N GLU A 135 -15.05 -11.80 -3.70
CA GLU A 135 -14.60 -12.72 -4.76
C GLU A 135 -13.51 -12.13 -5.64
N ARG A 136 -13.12 -10.88 -5.41
CA ARG A 136 -12.08 -10.22 -6.21
C ARG A 136 -10.73 -10.91 -6.02
N ARG A 137 -10.01 -11.03 -7.11
CA ARG A 137 -8.61 -11.50 -7.10
C ARG A 137 -7.68 -10.34 -7.36
N LEU A 138 -6.51 -10.39 -6.74
CA LEU A 138 -5.47 -9.36 -6.89
C LEU A 138 -4.47 -9.75 -7.96
#